data_ae3e02eb403bd4256e3aa25554038939
#
_entry.id   ae3e02eb403bd4256e3aa25554038939
#
_cell.length_a   1.000
_cell.length_b   1.000
_cell.length_c   1.000
_cell.angle_alpha   90.00
_cell.angle_beta   90.00
_cell.angle_gamma   90.00
#
_symmetry.space_group_name_H-M   'P 1'
#
loop_
_entity.id
_entity.type
_entity.pdbx_description
1 polymer ?
#
loop_
_entity_poly.entity_id
_entity_poly.type
_entity_poly.pdbx_seq_one_letter_code
_entity_poly.pdbx_strand_id
1 'polypeptide(L)'
;MRKLEHSSGAVLYTEEQGEIRYILVQERNGNWGFPKGHIEAGESRRQTALREIREETGLHARLEGHFSQTIRYWLKKGTEKEVTYFLARRRAGKIDWTPEEIMA
;
A
#
# COMPACT_ATOMS: atom_id res chain seq x y z
N MET A 1 24.83 -6.53 13.47
CA MET A 1 23.73 -5.77 14.05
C MET A 1 22.47 -6.01 13.26
N ARG A 2 21.37 -6.27 13.95
CA ARG A 2 20.08 -6.50 13.33
C ARG A 2 19.43 -5.16 12.98
N LYS A 3 18.87 -5.06 11.78
CA LYS A 3 18.15 -3.88 11.34
C LYS A 3 16.68 -4.22 11.12
N LEU A 4 15.78 -3.37 11.60
CA LEU A 4 14.35 -3.51 11.38
C LEU A 4 13.85 -2.30 10.61
N GLU A 5 13.28 -2.55 9.43
CA GLU A 5 12.68 -1.50 8.60
C GLU A 5 11.17 -1.52 8.75
N HIS A 6 10.57 -0.36 8.88
CA HIS A 6 9.13 -0.20 9.06
C HIS A 6 8.50 0.42 7.83
N SER A 7 7.47 -0.23 7.34
CA SER A 7 6.65 0.28 6.24
C SER A 7 5.18 0.19 6.60
N SER A 8 4.38 0.94 5.87
CA SER A 8 2.93 0.91 6.02
C SER A 8 2.28 1.07 4.66
N GLY A 9 1.12 0.46 4.52
CA GLY A 9 0.38 0.50 3.28
C GLY A 9 -1.06 0.08 3.51
N ALA A 10 -1.72 -0.29 2.43
CA ALA A 10 -3.14 -0.63 2.53
C ALA A 10 -3.56 -1.69 1.52
N VAL A 11 -4.49 -2.52 1.95
CA VAL A 11 -5.29 -3.33 1.06
C VAL A 11 -6.29 -2.36 0.45
N LEU A 12 -5.99 -1.90 -0.76
CA LEU A 12 -6.73 -0.84 -1.43
C LEU A 12 -7.78 -1.44 -2.36
N TYR A 13 -9.00 -0.94 -2.26
CA TYR A 13 -10.07 -1.41 -3.14
C TYR A 13 -10.93 -0.24 -3.62
N THR A 14 -11.66 -0.52 -4.67
CA THR A 14 -12.69 0.37 -5.17
C THR A 14 -13.97 -0.43 -5.38
N GLU A 15 -15.10 0.24 -5.29
CA GLU A 15 -16.39 -0.37 -5.59
C GLU A 15 -17.00 0.38 -6.76
N GLU A 16 -17.29 -0.35 -7.84
CA GLU A 16 -17.89 0.22 -9.03
C GLU A 16 -19.03 -0.68 -9.50
N GLN A 17 -20.22 -0.10 -9.67
CA GLN A 17 -21.40 -0.82 -10.13
C GLN A 17 -21.66 -2.08 -9.31
N GLY A 18 -21.45 -2.01 -8.00
CA GLY A 18 -21.68 -3.12 -7.10
C GLY A 18 -20.55 -4.14 -7.05
N GLU A 19 -19.48 -3.94 -7.81
CA GLU A 19 -18.34 -4.84 -7.81
C GLU A 19 -17.17 -4.25 -7.01
N ILE A 20 -16.56 -5.09 -6.18
CA ILE A 20 -15.36 -4.72 -5.46
C ILE A 20 -14.16 -5.20 -6.26
N ARG A 21 -13.22 -4.29 -6.50
CA ARG A 21 -11.97 -4.60 -7.19
C ARG A 21 -10.81 -4.13 -6.35
N TYR A 22 -9.83 -5.00 -6.17
CA TYR A 22 -8.61 -4.63 -5.46
C TYR A 22 -7.63 -3.99 -6.42
N ILE A 23 -6.91 -2.99 -5.92
CA ILE A 23 -5.97 -2.20 -6.72
C ILE A 23 -4.56 -2.58 -6.28
N LEU A 24 -3.81 -3.10 -7.24
CA LEU A 24 -2.43 -3.51 -7.02
C LEU A 24 -1.50 -2.64 -7.85
N VAL A 25 -0.26 -2.51 -7.39
CA VAL A 25 0.79 -1.84 -8.13
C VAL A 25 1.88 -2.84 -8.44
N GLN A 26 2.57 -2.63 -9.55
CA GLN A 26 3.70 -3.47 -9.92
C GLN A 26 5.00 -2.79 -9.48
N GLU A 27 5.78 -3.50 -8.71
CA GLU A 27 7.07 -3.03 -8.25
C GLU A 27 8.12 -3.17 -9.36
N ARG A 28 9.27 -2.51 -9.18
CA ARG A 28 10.35 -2.56 -10.18
C ARG A 28 10.86 -3.97 -10.46
N ASN A 29 10.78 -4.84 -9.46
CA ASN A 29 11.17 -6.24 -9.63
C ASN A 29 10.14 -7.07 -10.38
N GLY A 30 9.02 -6.46 -10.82
CA GLY A 30 7.97 -7.15 -11.53
C GLY A 30 6.88 -7.75 -10.65
N ASN A 31 7.07 -7.76 -9.34
CA ASN A 31 6.07 -8.31 -8.43
C ASN A 31 4.90 -7.34 -8.26
N TRP A 32 3.71 -7.90 -8.16
CA TRP A 32 2.49 -7.14 -7.88
C TRP A 32 2.20 -7.17 -6.39
N GLY A 33 1.75 -6.04 -5.85
CA GLY A 33 1.39 -5.96 -4.45
C GLY A 33 0.54 -4.75 -4.15
N PHE A 34 0.12 -4.64 -2.91
CA PHE A 34 -0.62 -3.47 -2.46
C PHE A 34 0.34 -2.29 -2.25
N PRO A 35 -0.14 -1.05 -2.44
CA PRO A 35 0.69 0.13 -2.21
C PRO A 35 1.21 0.17 -0.77
N LYS A 36 2.50 0.43 -0.63
CA LYS A 36 3.17 0.53 0.68
C LYS A 36 4.49 1.25 0.53
N GLY A 37 5.01 1.76 1.63
CA GLY A 37 6.32 2.36 1.64
C GLY A 37 6.80 2.66 3.05
N HIS A 38 8.00 3.18 3.15
CA HIS A 38 8.65 3.47 4.41
C HIS A 38 7.94 4.58 5.17
N ILE A 39 7.84 4.42 6.49
CA ILE A 39 7.30 5.45 7.37
C ILE A 39 8.33 6.56 7.48
N GLU A 40 7.92 7.78 7.16
CA GLU A 40 8.80 8.93 7.26
C GLU A 40 8.71 9.56 8.64
N ALA A 41 9.74 10.33 8.99
CA ALA A 41 9.78 11.00 10.28
C ALA A 41 8.53 11.87 10.47
N GLY A 42 7.90 11.73 11.64
CA GLY A 42 6.70 12.50 11.96
C GLY A 42 5.40 11.92 11.43
N GLU A 43 5.46 10.86 10.63
CA GLU A 43 4.24 10.22 10.13
C GLU A 43 3.77 9.10 11.06
N SER A 44 2.44 9.00 11.19
CA SER A 44 1.85 7.80 11.75
C SER A 44 1.79 6.73 10.65
N ARG A 45 1.55 5.47 11.06
CA ARG A 45 1.37 4.40 10.09
C ARG A 45 0.19 4.68 9.14
N ARG A 46 -0.89 5.25 9.67
CA ARG A 46 -2.07 5.59 8.87
C ARG A 46 -1.75 6.68 7.85
N GLN A 47 -0.99 7.70 8.25
CA GLN A 47 -0.57 8.76 7.34
C GLN A 47 0.33 8.23 6.23
N THR A 48 1.26 7.35 6.57
CA THR A 48 2.13 6.71 5.58
C THR A 48 1.32 5.94 4.56
N ALA A 49 0.36 5.13 5.02
CA ALA A 49 -0.46 4.34 4.10
C ALA A 49 -1.20 5.23 3.11
N LEU A 50 -1.81 6.33 3.57
CA LEU A 50 -2.51 7.25 2.69
C LEU A 50 -1.58 7.95 1.72
N ARG A 51 -0.40 8.36 2.18
CA ARG A 51 0.60 9.00 1.31
C ARG A 51 1.07 8.06 0.23
N GLU A 52 1.39 6.82 0.59
CA GLU A 52 1.87 5.84 -0.39
C GLU A 52 0.82 5.49 -1.42
N ILE A 53 -0.45 5.42 -1.03
CA ILE A 53 -1.52 5.24 -1.99
C ILE A 53 -1.50 6.34 -3.04
N ARG A 54 -1.39 7.59 -2.59
CA ARG A 54 -1.36 8.72 -3.51
C ARG A 54 -0.13 8.72 -4.41
N GLU A 55 1.02 8.44 -3.84
CA GLU A 55 2.26 8.44 -4.62
C GLU A 55 2.30 7.33 -5.65
N GLU A 56 1.84 6.14 -5.30
CA GLU A 56 1.95 4.99 -6.19
C GLU A 56 0.79 4.84 -7.15
N THR A 57 -0.40 5.35 -6.81
CA THR A 57 -1.60 5.18 -7.64
C THR A 57 -2.22 6.46 -8.13
N GLY A 58 -1.89 7.60 -7.52
CA GLY A 58 -2.56 8.86 -7.81
C GLY A 58 -3.95 8.97 -7.22
N LEU A 59 -4.39 7.97 -6.46
CA LEU A 59 -5.75 7.92 -5.93
C LEU A 59 -5.83 8.52 -4.53
N HIS A 60 -7.01 9.03 -4.20
CA HIS A 60 -7.36 9.44 -2.85
C HIS A 60 -8.20 8.33 -2.23
N ALA A 61 -7.83 7.93 -1.02
CA ALA A 61 -8.49 6.84 -0.33
C ALA A 61 -8.83 7.21 1.11
N ARG A 62 -9.74 6.44 1.68
CA ARG A 62 -10.11 6.55 3.08
C ARG A 62 -9.82 5.21 3.75
N LEU A 63 -9.14 5.25 4.88
CA LEU A 63 -8.95 4.05 5.69
C LEU A 63 -10.27 3.68 6.35
N GLU A 64 -10.60 2.39 6.32
CA GLU A 64 -11.88 1.91 6.81
C GLU A 64 -11.72 1.01 8.02
N GLY A 65 -12.59 1.22 9.01
CA GLY A 65 -12.68 0.37 10.17
C GLY A 65 -11.43 0.38 11.02
N HIS A 66 -11.29 -0.70 11.77
CA HIS A 66 -10.15 -0.91 12.65
C HIS A 66 -9.23 -2.02 12.16
N PHE A 67 -9.41 -2.43 10.91
CA PHE A 67 -8.56 -3.48 10.35
C PHE A 67 -7.12 -2.99 10.23
N SER A 68 -6.20 -3.78 10.76
CA SER A 68 -4.80 -3.65 10.45
C SER A 68 -4.14 -5.01 10.62
N GLN A 69 -3.21 -5.30 9.74
CA GLN A 69 -2.46 -6.54 9.77
C GLN A 69 -0.99 -6.21 9.61
N THR A 70 -0.18 -6.70 10.53
CA THR A 70 1.27 -6.48 10.46
C THR A 70 1.94 -7.80 10.13
N ILE A 71 2.82 -7.76 9.14
CA ILE A 71 3.63 -8.91 8.76
C ILE A 71 5.10 -8.55 8.88
N ARG A 72 5.93 -9.57 9.15
CA ARG A 72 7.39 -9.41 9.22
C ARG A 72 8.05 -10.47 8.37
N TYR A 73 9.11 -10.08 7.70
CA TYR A 73 9.89 -11.01 6.89
C TYR A 73 11.33 -10.51 6.74
N TRP A 74 12.22 -11.44 6.43
CA TRP A 74 13.62 -11.11 6.22
C TRP A 74 13.84 -10.70 4.77
N LEU A 75 14.47 -9.54 4.56
CA LEU A 75 14.91 -9.09 3.24
C LEU A 75 16.22 -9.72 2.85
N LYS A 76 17.14 -9.74 3.81
CA LYS A 76 18.47 -10.31 3.68
C LYS A 76 19.01 -10.51 5.08
N LYS A 77 20.16 -11.16 5.18
CA LYS A 77 20.78 -11.40 6.47
C LYS A 77 20.95 -10.09 7.25
N GLY A 78 20.43 -10.07 8.47
CA GLY A 78 20.51 -8.94 9.35
C GLY A 78 19.47 -7.85 9.15
N THR A 79 18.61 -7.96 8.13
CA THR A 79 17.57 -6.97 7.89
C THR A 79 16.19 -7.62 7.89
N GLU A 80 15.37 -7.20 8.83
CA GLU A 80 13.97 -7.63 8.91
C GLU A 80 13.07 -6.48 8.50
N LYS A 81 12.01 -6.77 7.79
CA LYS A 81 11.02 -5.76 7.39
C LYS A 81 9.69 -6.03 8.05
N GLU A 82 9.13 -4.96 8.61
CA GLU A 82 7.77 -4.98 9.16
C GLU A 82 6.88 -4.12 8.29
N VAL A 83 5.75 -4.66 7.85
CA VAL A 83 4.77 -3.91 7.07
C VAL A 83 3.43 -4.00 7.75
N THR A 84 2.82 -2.85 8.00
CA THR A 84 1.45 -2.77 8.53
C THR A 84 0.52 -2.38 7.39
N TYR A 85 -0.50 -3.19 7.16
CA TYR A 85 -1.52 -2.95 6.14
C TYR A 85 -2.84 -2.58 6.80
N PHE A 86 -3.43 -1.50 6.29
CA PHE A 86 -4.79 -1.09 6.64
C PHE A 86 -5.74 -1.47 5.50
N LEU A 87 -7.03 -1.34 5.72
CA LEU A 87 -8.03 -1.46 4.65
C LEU A 87 -8.37 -0.06 4.17
N ALA A 88 -8.31 0.17 2.87
CA ALA A 88 -8.55 1.49 2.30
C ALA A 88 -9.50 1.40 1.10
N ARG A 89 -10.45 2.33 1.05
CA ARG A 89 -11.39 2.45 -0.06
C ARG A 89 -11.05 3.68 -0.88
N ARG A 90 -11.01 3.52 -2.21
CA ARG A 90 -10.84 4.67 -3.11
C ARG A 90 -12.01 5.64 -2.95
N ARG A 91 -11.70 6.92 -2.78
CA ARG A 91 -12.70 7.98 -2.71
C ARG A 91 -12.73 8.78 -3.99
N ALA A 92 -11.59 9.06 -4.58
CA ALA A 92 -11.46 9.91 -5.75
C ALA A 92 -10.22 9.53 -6.53
N GLY A 93 -10.16 10.00 -7.77
CA GLY A 93 -9.06 9.70 -8.67
C GLY A 93 -9.50 8.72 -9.75
N LYS A 94 -8.87 8.88 -10.91
CA LYS A 94 -9.18 8.04 -12.06
C LYS A 94 -8.28 6.81 -12.06
N ILE A 95 -8.88 5.65 -12.26
CA ILE A 95 -8.15 4.40 -12.38
C ILE A 95 -8.05 4.07 -13.86
N ASP A 96 -6.83 3.77 -14.30
CA ASP A 96 -6.60 3.29 -15.64
C ASP A 96 -6.32 1.80 -15.57
N TRP A 97 -7.17 1.03 -16.23
CA TRP A 97 -7.14 -0.42 -16.15
C TRP A 97 -6.31 -1.07 -17.25
N THR A 98 -5.67 -0.29 -18.11
CA THR A 98 -4.85 -0.89 -19.17
C THR A 98 -3.59 -1.50 -18.56
N PRO A 99 -3.12 -2.63 -19.08
CA PRO A 99 -1.94 -3.29 -18.52
C PRO A 99 -0.70 -2.39 -18.43
N GLU A 100 -0.52 -1.47 -19.37
CA GLU A 100 0.61 -0.56 -19.39
C GLU A 100 0.55 0.46 -18.26
N GLU A 101 -0.64 0.79 -17.80
CA GLU A 101 -0.85 1.89 -16.88
C GLU A 101 -1.08 1.46 -15.44
N ILE A 102 -1.26 0.18 -15.19
CA ILE A 102 -1.33 -0.31 -13.82
C ILE A 102 0.05 -0.65 -13.27
N MET A 103 1.07 -0.42 -14.05
CA MET A 103 2.45 -0.60 -13.61
C MET A 103 2.91 0.63 -12.83
N ALA A 104 3.44 0.40 -11.64
CA ALA A 104 3.94 1.46 -10.79
C ALA A 104 5.41 1.73 -11.05
#